data_c93be028d6c158effd03b16bd71846b3
#
_entry.id   c93be028d6c158effd03b16bd71846b3
#
_cell.length_a   1.000
_cell.length_b   1.000
_cell.length_c   1.000
_cell.angle_alpha   90.00
_cell.angle_beta   90.00
_cell.angle_gamma   90.00
#
_symmetry.space_group_name_H-M   'P 1'
#
loop_
_entity.id
_entity.type
_entity.pdbx_description
1 polymer ?
#
loop_
_entity_poly.entity_id
_entity_poly.type
_entity_poly.pdbx_seq_one_letter_code
_entity_poly.pdbx_strand_id
1 'polypeptide(L)'
;MQDLNVFKNSYLIIGGPNTKKSEVSRGLSKKLNYKLINLDREKYNYFNDFTDYDEEKYYKLIEIKGKLKALNYIHKYEMKHLNYVIDNINDNSVIDFGNTYLIIDDKNIINKLELFDNIVLLVSNNKYNDEFINKLNRNKLLNELSNIKVNIDNKNVVNIVDEIINYKKFKDIL
;
A
#
# COMPACT_ATOMS: atom_id res chain seq x y z
N MET A 1 -21.51 14.70 15.23
CA MET A 1 -20.21 14.00 15.10
C MET A 1 -20.42 12.92 14.06
N GLN A 2 -19.78 13.01 12.91
CA GLN A 2 -19.71 11.87 12.01
C GLN A 2 -18.83 10.84 12.72
N ASP A 3 -19.36 9.64 12.98
CA ASP A 3 -18.57 8.52 13.44
C ASP A 3 -17.48 8.30 12.38
N LEU A 4 -16.23 8.60 12.75
CA LEU A 4 -15.07 8.28 11.91
C LEU A 4 -15.09 6.76 11.73
N ASN A 5 -15.40 6.31 10.52
CA ASN A 5 -15.34 4.89 10.19
C ASN A 5 -13.90 4.41 10.41
N VAL A 6 -13.65 3.76 11.52
CA VAL A 6 -12.36 3.13 11.83
C VAL A 6 -12.34 1.77 11.15
N PHE A 7 -11.34 1.52 10.32
CA PHE A 7 -11.17 0.23 9.63
C PHE A 7 -10.48 -0.78 10.56
N LYS A 8 -11.24 -1.30 11.52
CA LYS A 8 -10.72 -2.19 12.58
C LYS A 8 -10.25 -3.54 12.07
N ASN A 9 -10.93 -4.06 11.06
CA ASN A 9 -10.62 -5.39 10.53
C ASN A 9 -9.84 -5.36 9.23
N SER A 10 -9.80 -4.23 8.52
CA SER A 10 -9.07 -4.10 7.28
C SER A 10 -7.56 -4.02 7.50
N TYR A 11 -6.81 -4.53 6.53
CA TYR A 11 -5.36 -4.53 6.52
C TYR A 11 -4.83 -3.71 5.36
N LEU A 12 -3.88 -2.84 5.64
CA LEU A 12 -3.10 -2.13 4.65
C LEU A 12 -1.71 -2.75 4.58
N ILE A 13 -1.36 -3.40 3.47
CA ILE A 13 -0.08 -4.08 3.31
C ILE A 13 0.86 -3.20 2.52
N ILE A 14 1.91 -2.73 3.19
CA ILE A 14 2.92 -1.82 2.66
C ILE A 14 4.27 -2.55 2.57
N GLY A 15 5.08 -2.21 1.61
CA GLY A 15 6.43 -2.74 1.46
C GLY A 15 7.03 -2.31 0.13
N GLY A 16 8.34 -2.26 0.07
CA GLY A 16 9.06 -1.94 -1.15
C GLY A 16 8.92 -3.04 -2.22
N PRO A 17 9.48 -2.82 -3.41
CA PRO A 17 9.61 -3.86 -4.41
C PRO A 17 10.28 -5.12 -3.84
N ASN A 18 9.90 -6.29 -4.33
CA ASN A 18 10.43 -7.59 -3.92
C ASN A 18 10.17 -8.01 -2.46
N THR A 19 9.23 -7.37 -1.77
CA THR A 19 8.84 -7.73 -0.39
C THR A 19 7.73 -8.79 -0.33
N LYS A 20 7.43 -9.49 -1.42
CA LYS A 20 6.33 -10.48 -1.51
C LYS A 20 4.95 -9.89 -1.17
N LYS A 21 4.80 -8.58 -1.25
CA LYS A 21 3.60 -7.84 -0.82
C LYS A 21 2.31 -8.41 -1.42
N SER A 22 2.28 -8.62 -2.74
CA SER A 22 1.08 -9.13 -3.41
C SER A 22 0.75 -10.58 -3.08
N GLU A 23 1.75 -11.43 -2.83
CA GLU A 23 1.53 -12.80 -2.38
C GLU A 23 1.01 -12.82 -0.95
N VAL A 24 1.58 -12.00 -0.07
CA VAL A 24 1.13 -11.85 1.32
C VAL A 24 -0.28 -11.32 1.38
N SER A 25 -0.60 -10.26 0.63
CA SER A 25 -1.95 -9.68 0.56
C SER A 25 -2.99 -10.71 0.09
N ARG A 26 -2.65 -11.50 -0.93
CA ARG A 26 -3.51 -12.57 -1.44
C ARG A 26 -3.68 -13.70 -0.41
N GLY A 27 -2.60 -14.11 0.25
CA GLY A 27 -2.62 -15.14 1.29
C GLY A 27 -3.46 -14.71 2.48
N LEU A 28 -3.30 -13.47 2.94
CA LEU A 28 -4.06 -12.89 4.05
C LEU A 28 -5.56 -12.77 3.71
N SER A 29 -5.89 -12.23 2.52
CA SER A 29 -7.26 -12.13 2.02
C SER A 29 -7.97 -13.48 2.00
N LYS A 30 -7.32 -14.53 1.46
CA LYS A 30 -7.86 -15.88 1.43
C LYS A 30 -8.08 -16.46 2.84
N LYS A 31 -7.10 -16.28 3.73
CA LYS A 31 -7.14 -16.87 5.07
C LYS A 31 -8.20 -16.23 5.95
N LEU A 32 -8.45 -14.93 5.78
CA LEU A 32 -9.46 -14.18 6.54
C LEU A 32 -10.82 -14.14 5.83
N ASN A 33 -10.92 -14.57 4.58
CA ASN A 33 -12.07 -14.41 3.70
C ASN A 33 -12.47 -12.93 3.53
N TYR A 34 -11.46 -12.06 3.33
CA TYR A 34 -11.62 -10.63 3.14
C TYR A 34 -11.49 -10.24 1.66
N LYS A 35 -12.09 -9.12 1.28
CA LYS A 35 -11.95 -8.57 -0.07
C LYS A 35 -10.49 -8.13 -0.31
N LEU A 36 -9.89 -8.56 -1.41
CA LEU A 36 -8.58 -8.09 -1.86
C LEU A 36 -8.74 -6.91 -2.80
N ILE A 37 -8.03 -5.82 -2.50
CA ILE A 37 -7.91 -4.64 -3.34
C ILE A 37 -6.43 -4.46 -3.68
N ASN A 38 -6.09 -4.51 -4.96
CA ASN A 38 -4.72 -4.28 -5.43
C ASN A 38 -4.64 -2.93 -6.15
N LEU A 39 -4.01 -1.95 -5.52
CA LEU A 39 -3.98 -0.58 -6.04
C LEU A 39 -3.26 -0.47 -7.38
N ASP A 40 -2.14 -1.18 -7.58
CA ASP A 40 -1.41 -1.13 -8.84
C ASP A 40 -2.20 -1.73 -10.00
N ARG A 41 -3.03 -2.73 -9.73
CA ARG A 41 -3.86 -3.40 -10.73
C ARG A 41 -5.11 -2.60 -11.10
N GLU A 42 -5.71 -1.93 -10.11
CA GLU A 42 -7.02 -1.27 -10.27
C GLU A 42 -6.88 0.17 -10.77
N LYS A 43 -5.72 0.80 -10.59
CA LYS A 43 -5.51 2.23 -10.86
C LYS A 43 -5.82 2.66 -12.29
N TYR A 44 -5.47 1.87 -13.28
CA TYR A 44 -5.67 2.25 -14.70
C TYR A 44 -7.13 2.26 -15.10
N ASN A 45 -7.96 1.35 -14.55
CA ASN A 45 -9.40 1.40 -14.76
C ASN A 45 -9.97 2.70 -14.15
N TYR A 46 -9.56 3.03 -12.93
CA TYR A 46 -9.97 4.28 -12.29
C TYR A 46 -9.50 5.50 -13.08
N PHE A 47 -8.27 5.52 -13.56
CA PHE A 47 -7.74 6.64 -14.33
C PHE A 47 -8.52 6.87 -15.62
N ASN A 48 -8.86 5.81 -16.34
CA ASN A 48 -9.61 5.88 -17.58
C ASN A 48 -11.07 6.33 -17.37
N ASP A 49 -11.69 5.85 -16.29
CA ASP A 49 -13.11 6.09 -16.05
C ASP A 49 -13.40 7.43 -15.36
N PHE A 50 -12.47 7.92 -14.54
CA PHE A 50 -12.73 9.04 -13.62
C PHE A 50 -11.75 10.20 -13.71
N THR A 51 -10.75 10.17 -14.62
CA THR A 51 -9.73 11.21 -14.69
C THR A 51 -9.39 11.60 -16.15
N ASP A 52 -8.59 12.65 -16.26
CA ASP A 52 -7.97 13.13 -17.49
C ASP A 52 -6.55 12.54 -17.69
N TYR A 53 -6.28 11.35 -17.14
CA TYR A 53 -4.99 10.69 -17.29
C TYR A 53 -4.72 10.32 -18.75
N ASP A 54 -3.53 10.66 -19.21
CA ASP A 54 -3.06 10.39 -20.58
C ASP A 54 -1.84 9.45 -20.53
N GLU A 55 -2.05 8.19 -20.90
CA GLU A 55 -1.03 7.16 -20.88
C GLU A 55 0.10 7.44 -21.91
N GLU A 56 -0.24 7.96 -23.09
CA GLU A 56 0.78 8.35 -24.08
C GLU A 56 1.70 9.43 -23.54
N LYS A 57 1.13 10.42 -22.88
CA LYS A 57 1.89 11.49 -22.23
C LYS A 57 2.82 10.94 -21.14
N TYR A 58 2.37 9.95 -20.37
CA TYR A 58 3.19 9.28 -19.37
C TYR A 58 4.41 8.63 -19.99
N TYR A 59 4.23 7.83 -21.04
CA TYR A 59 5.35 7.17 -21.73
C TYR A 59 6.28 8.16 -22.44
N LYS A 60 5.75 9.19 -23.08
CA LYS A 60 6.57 10.29 -23.63
C LYS A 60 7.41 11.01 -22.56
N LEU A 61 6.88 11.16 -21.37
CA LEU A 61 7.65 11.73 -20.24
C LEU A 61 8.79 10.81 -19.80
N ILE A 62 8.59 9.49 -19.79
CA ILE A 62 9.68 8.54 -19.51
C ILE A 62 10.80 8.70 -20.52
N GLU A 63 10.49 8.73 -21.82
CA GLU A 63 11.47 8.82 -22.90
C GLU A 63 12.24 10.13 -22.90
N ILE A 64 11.53 11.27 -22.74
CA ILE A 64 12.12 12.61 -22.92
C ILE A 64 12.75 13.13 -21.62
N LYS A 65 12.12 12.88 -20.48
CA LYS A 65 12.48 13.50 -19.18
C LYS A 65 12.85 12.51 -18.09
N GLY A 66 12.82 11.23 -18.42
CA GLY A 66 13.17 10.14 -17.51
C GLY A 66 12.08 9.75 -16.53
N LYS A 67 12.26 8.58 -15.91
CA LYS A 67 11.28 7.92 -15.04
C LYS A 67 10.80 8.77 -13.85
N LEU A 68 11.69 9.56 -13.25
CA LEU A 68 11.32 10.39 -12.08
C LEU A 68 10.27 11.47 -12.44
N LYS A 69 10.39 12.11 -13.61
CA LYS A 69 9.41 13.10 -14.07
C LYS A 69 8.07 12.45 -14.44
N ALA A 70 8.10 11.25 -15.00
CA ALA A 70 6.90 10.49 -15.29
C ALA A 70 6.19 10.05 -13.99
N LEU A 71 6.94 9.65 -12.96
CA LEU A 71 6.38 9.34 -11.64
C LEU A 71 5.68 10.56 -11.01
N ASN A 72 6.25 11.76 -11.13
CA ASN A 72 5.59 12.98 -10.65
C ASN A 72 4.30 13.28 -11.41
N TYR A 73 4.21 12.93 -12.69
CA TYR A 73 2.98 13.08 -13.48
C TYR A 73 1.88 12.13 -13.02
N ILE A 74 2.19 10.84 -12.82
CA ILE A 74 1.20 9.84 -12.42
C ILE A 74 0.77 10.01 -10.96
N HIS A 75 1.64 10.54 -10.11
CA HIS A 75 1.44 10.65 -8.66
C HIS A 75 0.11 11.33 -8.29
N LYS A 76 -0.26 12.44 -8.93
CA LYS A 76 -1.53 13.13 -8.66
C LYS A 76 -2.77 12.25 -8.92
N TYR A 77 -2.68 11.34 -9.88
CA TYR A 77 -3.76 10.42 -10.21
C TYR A 77 -3.82 9.26 -9.22
N GLU A 78 -2.66 8.79 -8.80
CA GLU A 78 -2.55 7.78 -7.75
C GLU A 78 -3.11 8.27 -6.42
N MET A 79 -2.85 9.52 -6.04
CA MET A 79 -3.45 10.11 -4.83
C MET A 79 -4.97 10.23 -4.94
N LYS A 80 -5.51 10.61 -6.09
CA LYS A 80 -6.97 10.60 -6.34
C LYS A 80 -7.55 9.19 -6.24
N HIS A 81 -6.88 8.20 -6.83
CA HIS A 81 -7.31 6.81 -6.76
C HIS A 81 -7.26 6.27 -5.33
N LEU A 82 -6.19 6.52 -4.60
CA LEU A 82 -6.06 6.11 -3.21
C LEU A 82 -7.17 6.70 -2.33
N ASN A 83 -7.44 8.00 -2.49
CA ASN A 83 -8.53 8.66 -1.78
C ASN A 83 -9.89 8.02 -2.12
N TYR A 84 -10.14 7.77 -3.41
CA TYR A 84 -11.36 7.11 -3.86
C TYR A 84 -11.51 5.71 -3.25
N VAL A 85 -10.45 4.91 -3.24
CA VAL A 85 -10.48 3.57 -2.65
C VAL A 85 -10.80 3.64 -1.16
N ILE A 86 -10.15 4.52 -0.39
CA ILE A 86 -10.38 4.65 1.05
C ILE A 86 -11.83 5.10 1.33
N ASP A 87 -12.38 6.01 0.52
CA ASP A 87 -13.75 6.52 0.71
C ASP A 87 -14.83 5.48 0.33
N ASN A 88 -14.51 4.47 -0.46
CA ASN A 88 -15.45 3.47 -0.96
C ASN A 88 -15.17 2.04 -0.47
N ILE A 89 -14.21 1.86 0.41
CA ILE A 89 -13.89 0.55 0.98
C ILE A 89 -14.86 0.22 2.13
N ASN A 90 -15.25 -1.05 2.19
CA ASN A 90 -15.89 -1.60 3.38
C ASN A 90 -14.83 -2.21 4.29
N ASP A 91 -15.10 -2.28 5.60
CA ASP A 91 -14.28 -3.04 6.53
C ASP A 91 -14.22 -4.53 6.11
N ASN A 92 -13.25 -5.28 6.62
CA ASN A 92 -12.91 -6.63 6.16
C ASN A 92 -12.28 -6.67 4.76
N SER A 93 -11.37 -5.76 4.48
CA SER A 93 -10.60 -5.69 3.24
C SER A 93 -9.10 -5.82 3.49
N VAL A 94 -8.40 -6.38 2.51
CA VAL A 94 -6.93 -6.37 2.45
C VAL A 94 -6.52 -5.50 1.26
N ILE A 95 -5.82 -4.41 1.53
CA ILE A 95 -5.33 -3.48 0.50
C ILE A 95 -3.85 -3.78 0.24
N ASP A 96 -3.54 -4.25 -0.95
CA ASP A 96 -2.18 -4.34 -1.48
C ASP A 96 -1.75 -2.95 -1.97
N PHE A 97 -0.91 -2.30 -1.16
CA PHE A 97 -0.46 -0.94 -1.41
C PHE A 97 0.62 -0.92 -2.48
N GLY A 98 0.32 -0.34 -3.62
CA GLY A 98 1.20 -0.33 -4.79
C GLY A 98 2.57 0.32 -4.53
N ASN A 99 3.56 -0.04 -5.34
CA ASN A 99 4.93 0.43 -5.14
C ASN A 99 5.09 1.95 -5.33
N THR A 100 4.30 2.56 -6.19
CA THR A 100 4.38 3.99 -6.49
C THR A 100 3.56 4.85 -5.52
N TYR A 101 2.61 4.26 -4.80
CA TYR A 101 1.82 4.91 -3.74
C TYR A 101 2.62 5.19 -2.46
N LEU A 102 3.88 4.81 -2.40
CA LEU A 102 4.72 5.00 -1.21
C LEU A 102 5.13 6.46 -0.96
N ILE A 103 4.88 7.35 -1.91
CA ILE A 103 5.08 8.79 -1.75
C ILE A 103 3.73 9.42 -1.46
N ILE A 104 3.45 9.71 -0.19
CA ILE A 104 2.20 10.34 0.23
C ILE A 104 2.53 11.72 0.79
N ASP A 105 2.04 12.75 0.13
CA ASP A 105 2.24 14.17 0.49
C ASP A 105 0.92 14.90 0.83
N ASP A 106 -0.22 14.21 0.69
CA ASP A 106 -1.54 14.73 1.01
C ASP A 106 -1.92 14.41 2.46
N LYS A 107 -2.04 15.46 3.29
CA LYS A 107 -2.40 15.33 4.72
C LYS A 107 -3.78 14.69 4.93
N ASN A 108 -4.74 14.94 4.05
CA ASN A 108 -6.06 14.35 4.18
C ASN A 108 -6.00 12.83 3.98
N ILE A 109 -5.21 12.37 3.02
CA ILE A 109 -4.97 10.94 2.82
C ILE A 109 -4.24 10.34 4.02
N ILE A 110 -3.22 11.01 4.55
CA ILE A 110 -2.49 10.55 5.75
C ILE A 110 -3.46 10.34 6.91
N ASN A 111 -4.30 11.34 7.21
CA ASN A 111 -5.30 11.25 8.27
C ASN A 111 -6.29 10.08 8.06
N LYS A 112 -6.67 9.81 6.81
CA LYS A 112 -7.52 8.66 6.47
C LYS A 112 -6.80 7.33 6.65
N LEU A 113 -5.50 7.25 6.35
CA LEU A 113 -4.71 6.04 6.56
C LEU A 113 -4.55 5.73 8.06
N GLU A 114 -4.48 6.74 8.92
CA GLU A 114 -4.45 6.56 10.38
C GLU A 114 -5.72 5.92 10.96
N LEU A 115 -6.80 5.85 10.18
CA LEU A 115 -8.03 5.15 10.58
C LEU A 115 -7.92 3.61 10.46
N PHE A 116 -6.85 3.10 9.86
CA PHE A 116 -6.63 1.66 9.78
C PHE A 116 -5.92 1.11 11.02
N ASP A 117 -6.56 0.18 11.71
CA ASP A 117 -5.96 -0.49 12.87
C ASP A 117 -4.82 -1.45 12.53
N ASN A 118 -4.75 -1.90 11.27
CA ASN A 118 -3.77 -2.89 10.85
C ASN A 118 -2.98 -2.40 9.61
N ILE A 119 -1.99 -1.55 9.85
CA ILE A 119 -1.03 -1.12 8.81
C ILE A 119 0.23 -1.96 8.95
N VAL A 120 0.43 -2.87 8.01
CA VAL A 120 1.52 -3.85 7.98
C VAL A 120 2.62 -3.37 7.07
N LEU A 121 3.81 -3.18 7.61
CA LEU A 121 5.02 -2.91 6.84
C LEU A 121 5.87 -4.19 6.71
N LEU A 122 6.01 -4.65 5.47
CA LEU A 122 6.91 -5.75 5.13
C LEU A 122 8.32 -5.20 4.90
N VAL A 123 9.28 -5.67 5.68
CA VAL A 123 10.67 -5.22 5.61
C VAL A 123 11.61 -6.36 5.24
N SER A 124 12.64 -6.05 4.45
CA SER A 124 13.75 -6.96 4.16
C SER A 124 15.07 -6.25 4.49
N ASN A 125 15.99 -7.00 5.09
CA ASN A 125 17.35 -6.51 5.36
C ASN A 125 18.25 -6.58 4.11
N ASN A 126 17.79 -7.22 3.04
CA ASN A 126 18.54 -7.31 1.81
C ASN A 126 18.70 -5.92 1.18
N LYS A 127 19.95 -5.55 0.92
CA LYS A 127 20.26 -4.31 0.21
C LYS A 127 20.01 -4.52 -1.28
N TYR A 128 19.26 -3.62 -1.88
CA TYR A 128 19.07 -3.56 -3.32
C TYR A 128 20.10 -2.62 -3.96
N ASN A 129 20.53 -2.94 -5.16
CA ASN A 129 21.44 -2.09 -5.94
C ASN A 129 20.74 -0.84 -6.52
N ASP A 130 19.44 -0.67 -6.28
CA ASP A 130 18.63 0.44 -6.75
C ASP A 130 18.43 1.46 -5.60
N GLU A 131 18.99 2.67 -5.79
CA GLU A 131 18.90 3.76 -4.82
C GLU A 131 17.44 4.21 -4.55
N PHE A 132 16.60 4.15 -5.58
CA PHE A 132 15.18 4.48 -5.46
C PHE A 132 14.45 3.48 -4.56
N ILE A 133 14.72 2.18 -4.72
CA ILE A 133 14.17 1.12 -3.87
C ILE A 133 14.64 1.32 -2.41
N ASN A 134 15.93 1.63 -2.22
CA ASN A 134 16.46 1.88 -0.89
C ASN A 134 15.84 3.12 -0.23
N LYS A 135 15.51 4.15 -1.00
CA LYS A 135 14.83 5.36 -0.53
C LYS A 135 13.38 5.05 -0.13
N LEU A 136 12.66 4.25 -0.90
CA LEU A 136 11.31 3.81 -0.56
C LEU A 136 11.27 2.98 0.72
N ASN A 137 12.23 2.05 0.87
CA ASN A 137 12.33 1.20 2.06
C ASN A 137 12.67 1.98 3.34
N ARG A 138 13.20 3.21 3.21
CA ARG A 138 13.51 4.12 4.32
C ARG A 138 12.45 5.22 4.50
N ASN A 139 11.29 5.10 3.89
CA ASN A 139 10.26 6.11 4.01
C ASN A 139 9.81 6.25 5.47
N LYS A 140 10.14 7.41 6.05
CA LYS A 140 9.88 7.70 7.46
C LYS A 140 8.38 7.67 7.77
N LEU A 141 7.56 8.28 6.91
CA LEU A 141 6.11 8.32 7.08
C LEU A 141 5.50 6.92 7.15
N LEU A 142 5.86 6.02 6.24
CA LEU A 142 5.32 4.66 6.22
C LEU A 142 5.78 3.86 7.46
N ASN A 143 7.00 4.12 7.94
CA ASN A 143 7.50 3.54 9.18
C ASN A 143 6.73 4.04 10.40
N GLU A 144 6.32 5.30 10.41
CA GLU A 144 5.55 5.93 11.49
C GLU A 144 4.08 5.48 11.48
N LEU A 145 3.46 5.39 10.29
CA LEU A 145 2.09 4.92 10.13
C LEU A 145 1.93 3.42 10.46
N SER A 146 2.96 2.61 10.18
CA SER A 146 2.85 1.16 10.37
C SER A 146 2.85 0.78 11.84
N ASN A 147 1.83 0.02 12.24
CA ASN A 147 1.70 -0.52 13.60
C ASN A 147 2.07 -2.01 13.69
N ILE A 148 2.26 -2.69 12.55
CA ILE A 148 2.75 -4.06 12.46
C ILE A 148 3.95 -4.07 11.52
N LYS A 149 5.12 -4.52 12.00
CA LYS A 149 6.33 -4.66 11.17
C LYS A 149 6.75 -6.11 11.12
N VAL A 150 6.87 -6.65 9.90
CA VAL A 150 7.22 -8.04 9.67
C VAL A 150 8.47 -8.14 8.80
N ASN A 151 9.52 -8.74 9.34
CA ASN A 151 10.69 -9.10 8.55
C ASN A 151 10.36 -10.34 7.71
N ILE A 152 10.58 -10.24 6.40
CA ILE A 152 10.25 -11.30 5.43
C ILE A 152 11.44 -12.21 5.09
N ASP A 153 12.65 -11.89 5.55
CA ASP A 153 13.84 -12.64 5.20
C ASP A 153 13.74 -14.08 5.72
N ASN A 154 14.08 -15.03 4.85
CA ASN A 154 14.02 -16.46 5.12
C ASN A 154 12.63 -17.01 5.52
N LYS A 155 11.56 -16.25 5.26
CA LYS A 155 10.18 -16.69 5.52
C LYS A 155 9.43 -16.99 4.22
N ASN A 156 8.60 -18.02 4.23
CA ASN A 156 7.59 -18.21 3.19
C ASN A 156 6.35 -17.36 3.46
N VAL A 157 5.47 -17.27 2.47
CA VAL A 157 4.27 -16.42 2.55
C VAL A 157 3.33 -16.87 3.68
N VAL A 158 3.20 -18.16 3.90
CA VAL A 158 2.32 -18.73 4.95
C VAL A 158 2.77 -18.25 6.34
N ASN A 159 4.06 -18.36 6.63
CA ASN A 159 4.63 -17.91 7.90
C ASN A 159 4.45 -16.41 8.12
N ILE A 160 4.61 -15.60 7.06
CA ILE A 160 4.40 -14.14 7.13
C ILE A 160 2.93 -13.83 7.45
N VAL A 161 2.00 -14.49 6.76
CA VAL A 161 0.55 -14.31 6.98
C VAL A 161 0.16 -14.71 8.40
N ASP A 162 0.69 -15.83 8.92
CA ASP A 162 0.43 -16.28 10.28
C ASP A 162 0.94 -15.31 11.33
N GLU A 163 2.12 -14.75 11.11
CA GLU A 163 2.71 -13.74 11.99
C GLU A 163 1.84 -12.47 12.05
N ILE A 164 1.33 -12.00 10.91
CA ILE A 164 0.43 -10.84 10.84
C ILE A 164 -0.86 -11.10 11.64
N ILE A 165 -1.49 -12.25 11.45
CA ILE A 165 -2.74 -12.61 12.13
C ILE A 165 -2.53 -12.75 13.64
N ASN A 166 -1.43 -13.39 14.04
CA ASN A 166 -1.12 -13.57 15.45
C ASN A 166 -0.82 -12.23 16.14
N TYR A 167 -0.15 -11.29 15.45
CA TYR A 167 0.10 -9.97 16.00
C TYR A 167 -1.19 -9.25 16.37
N LYS A 168 -2.21 -9.29 15.51
CA LYS A 168 -3.52 -8.71 15.81
C LYS A 168 -4.18 -9.36 17.02
N LYS A 169 -4.16 -10.70 17.12
CA LYS A 169 -4.75 -11.41 18.25
C LYS A 169 -4.12 -11.01 19.59
N PHE A 170 -2.81 -10.78 19.63
CA PHE A 170 -2.13 -10.30 20.84
C PHE A 170 -2.52 -8.87 21.20
N LYS A 171 -2.69 -8.00 20.20
CA LYS A 171 -3.12 -6.62 20.41
C LYS A 171 -4.55 -6.52 20.97
N ASP A 172 -5.45 -7.39 20.52
CA ASP A 172 -6.85 -7.41 20.95
C ASP A 172 -7.04 -7.97 22.39
N ILE A 173 -6.01 -8.57 22.99
CA ILE A 173 -6.01 -9.13 24.34
C ILE A 173 -5.49 -8.14 25.39
N LEU A 174 -4.72 -7.13 24.97
CA LEU A 174 -4.14 -6.08 25.82
C LEU A 174 -5.04 -4.86 25.93
#